data_2a8bb864ca3aa9c3bb3a806cc4c2621a
#
_entry.id   2a8bb864ca3aa9c3bb3a806cc4c2621a
#
_cell.length_a   1.000
_cell.length_b   1.000
_cell.length_c   1.000
_cell.angle_alpha   90.00
_cell.angle_beta   90.00
_cell.angle_gamma   90.00
#
_symmetry.space_group_name_H-M   'P 1'
#
loop_
_entity.id
_entity.type
_entity.pdbx_description
1 polymer ?
#
loop_
_entity_poly.entity_id
_entity_poly.type
_entity_poly.pdbx_seq_one_letter_code
_entity_poly.pdbx_strand_id
1 'polypeptide(L)'
;LISWGEKISSKDRFGFNNDYIGFIKGKSKSEGYLWVNHEYVHPLFFSSKPADKKTLSDIKKEMYNVGGSFFKIKRKRGKWNIDLSANDNQRFSALDKIYFDNDITIEGSKTAVGTLANCSGHITPWNTVLTCEENYDMFYGERNRKDGKIIYPSYTLG
;
A
#
# COMPACT_ATOMS: atom_id res chain seq x y z
N LEU A 1 -2.94 -18.20 -3.77
CA LEU A 1 -1.51 -17.95 -3.91
C LEU A 1 -0.90 -17.41 -2.62
N ILE A 2 -1.57 -16.45 -2.00
CA ILE A 2 -1.16 -15.80 -0.75
C ILE A 2 -2.37 -15.26 0.00
N SER A 3 -2.33 -15.31 1.33
CA SER A 3 -3.34 -14.75 2.23
C SER A 3 -2.80 -13.55 3.00
N TRP A 4 -3.68 -12.69 3.49
CA TRP A 4 -3.31 -11.58 4.37
C TRP A 4 -2.39 -12.02 5.51
N GLY A 5 -1.35 -11.24 5.76
CA GLY A 5 -0.37 -11.49 6.82
C GLY A 5 0.72 -12.51 6.48
N GLU A 6 0.61 -13.25 5.37
CA GLU A 6 1.69 -14.13 4.93
C GLU A 6 2.89 -13.32 4.42
N LYS A 7 4.08 -13.91 4.51
CA LYS A 7 5.32 -13.24 4.09
C LYS A 7 5.40 -13.10 2.57
N ILE A 8 5.79 -11.93 2.12
CA ILE A 8 6.23 -11.68 0.74
C ILE A 8 7.76 -11.51 0.65
N SER A 9 8.41 -11.14 1.77
CA SER A 9 9.86 -11.05 1.91
C SER A 9 10.28 -11.40 3.34
N SER A 10 11.56 -11.25 3.66
CA SER A 10 12.05 -11.40 5.03
C SER A 10 11.50 -10.34 5.99
N LYS A 11 11.12 -9.18 5.47
CA LYS A 11 10.67 -8.00 6.24
C LYS A 11 9.17 -7.78 6.12
N ASP A 12 8.60 -8.05 4.94
CA ASP A 12 7.28 -7.61 4.57
C ASP A 12 6.25 -8.73 4.52
N ARG A 13 5.02 -8.35 4.84
CA ARG A 13 3.85 -9.20 4.79
C ARG A 13 2.82 -8.65 3.83
N PHE A 14 2.02 -9.54 3.27
CA PHE A 14 0.94 -9.21 2.35
C PHE A 14 -0.18 -8.44 3.08
N GLY A 15 -0.66 -7.37 2.46
CA GLY A 15 -1.65 -6.46 3.05
C GLY A 15 -3.07 -6.99 3.05
N PHE A 16 -3.98 -6.20 3.58
CA PHE A 16 -5.40 -6.52 3.72
C PHE A 16 -6.21 -5.99 2.52
N ASN A 17 -7.37 -6.57 2.28
CA ASN A 17 -8.36 -6.11 1.29
C ASN A 17 -7.79 -5.87 -0.12
N ASN A 18 -7.63 -6.94 -0.85
CA ASN A 18 -7.09 -6.88 -2.21
C ASN A 18 -8.11 -6.31 -3.19
N ASP A 19 -7.67 -5.39 -4.04
CA ASP A 19 -8.42 -4.88 -5.16
C ASP A 19 -7.70 -5.21 -6.48
N TYR A 20 -7.20 -4.21 -7.21
CA TYR A 20 -6.52 -4.44 -8.48
C TYR A 20 -5.32 -5.38 -8.35
N ILE A 21 -5.23 -6.34 -9.28
CA ILE A 21 -4.10 -7.27 -9.38
C ILE A 21 -3.49 -7.14 -10.77
N GLY A 22 -2.24 -6.66 -10.82
CA GLY A 22 -1.46 -6.55 -12.05
C GLY A 22 -0.42 -7.66 -12.16
N PHE A 23 -0.30 -8.28 -13.33
CA PHE A 23 0.73 -9.27 -13.64
C PHE A 23 1.74 -8.70 -14.61
N ILE A 24 3.01 -8.70 -14.22
CA ILE A 24 4.14 -8.34 -15.06
C ILE A 24 4.90 -9.62 -15.43
N LYS A 25 5.03 -9.88 -16.73
CA LYS A 25 5.72 -11.06 -17.26
C LYS A 25 7.20 -11.02 -16.89
N GLY A 26 7.71 -12.11 -16.36
CA GLY A 26 9.13 -12.30 -16.09
C GLY A 26 9.93 -12.72 -17.33
N LYS A 27 11.19 -13.06 -17.12
CA LYS A 27 12.12 -13.51 -18.19
C LYS A 27 11.73 -14.85 -18.81
N SER A 28 10.92 -15.65 -18.13
CA SER A 28 10.44 -16.94 -18.60
C SER A 28 8.93 -17.10 -18.39
N LYS A 29 8.34 -18.13 -19.03
CA LYS A 29 6.92 -18.49 -18.84
C LYS A 29 6.62 -19.03 -17.41
N SER A 30 7.66 -19.29 -16.62
CA SER A 30 7.56 -19.88 -15.29
C SER A 30 7.82 -18.85 -14.20
N GLU A 31 7.94 -17.56 -14.49
CA GLU A 31 8.13 -16.50 -13.53
C GLU A 31 7.43 -15.20 -13.96
N GLY A 32 7.16 -14.37 -13.00
CA GLY A 32 6.59 -13.05 -13.19
C GLY A 32 6.53 -12.29 -11.87
N TYR A 33 5.93 -11.13 -11.92
CA TYR A 33 5.70 -10.31 -10.74
C TYR A 33 4.21 -10.02 -10.62
N LEU A 34 3.74 -9.92 -9.39
CA LEU A 34 2.43 -9.39 -9.08
C LEU A 34 2.58 -8.05 -8.37
N TRP A 35 1.75 -7.11 -8.80
CA TRP A 35 1.34 -5.97 -8.02
C TRP A 35 -0.08 -6.24 -7.52
N VAL A 36 -0.35 -5.99 -6.25
CA VAL A 36 -1.69 -6.12 -5.65
C VAL A 36 -1.98 -4.88 -4.83
N ASN A 37 -3.06 -4.18 -5.18
CA ASN A 37 -3.58 -3.08 -4.38
C ASN A 37 -4.21 -3.61 -3.08
N HIS A 38 -4.09 -2.81 -2.02
CA HIS A 38 -4.74 -3.02 -0.72
C HIS A 38 -5.50 -1.74 -0.37
N GLU A 39 -6.82 -1.80 -0.50
CA GLU A 39 -7.66 -0.62 -0.54
C GLU A 39 -7.94 -0.04 0.86
N TYR A 40 -8.63 -0.77 1.72
CA TYR A 40 -9.00 -0.30 3.05
C TYR A 40 -8.84 -1.37 4.13
N VAL A 41 -8.93 -0.96 5.39
CA VAL A 41 -8.94 -1.87 6.55
C VAL A 41 -10.32 -1.93 7.17
N HIS A 42 -10.62 -3.04 7.83
CA HIS A 42 -11.85 -3.21 8.59
C HIS A 42 -11.53 -3.27 10.09
N PRO A 43 -12.09 -2.37 10.92
CA PRO A 43 -11.72 -2.26 12.34
C PRO A 43 -11.77 -3.56 13.13
N LEU A 44 -12.74 -4.44 12.84
CA LEU A 44 -12.86 -5.75 13.52
C LEU A 44 -11.61 -6.64 13.39
N PHE A 45 -10.85 -6.51 12.31
CA PHE A 45 -9.66 -7.33 12.08
C PHE A 45 -8.37 -6.72 12.63
N PHE A 46 -8.41 -5.46 13.08
CA PHE A 46 -7.22 -4.74 13.53
C PHE A 46 -7.26 -4.41 15.02
N SER A 47 -8.11 -3.49 15.44
CA SER A 47 -8.15 -3.04 16.83
C SER A 47 -9.47 -3.32 17.55
N SER A 48 -10.55 -3.51 16.79
CA SER A 48 -11.94 -3.59 17.30
C SER A 48 -12.32 -2.40 18.21
N LYS A 49 -11.64 -1.26 18.02
CA LYS A 49 -11.85 -0.05 18.81
C LYS A 49 -12.55 1.00 17.95
N PRO A 50 -13.44 1.81 18.53
CA PRO A 50 -13.89 3.03 17.90
C PRO A 50 -12.71 3.97 17.65
N ALA A 51 -12.84 4.85 16.68
CA ALA A 51 -11.74 5.64 16.18
C ALA A 51 -11.10 6.54 17.24
N ASP A 52 -11.92 7.16 18.11
CA ASP A 52 -11.48 8.00 19.24
C ASP A 52 -10.72 7.22 20.32
N LYS A 53 -10.75 5.90 20.30
CA LYS A 53 -10.05 4.99 21.23
C LYS A 53 -8.84 4.29 20.61
N LYS A 54 -8.55 4.51 19.34
CA LYS A 54 -7.37 3.94 18.68
C LYS A 54 -6.09 4.57 19.21
N THR A 55 -5.10 3.73 19.47
CA THR A 55 -3.74 4.18 19.77
C THR A 55 -2.96 4.44 18.49
N LEU A 56 -1.85 5.18 18.60
CA LEU A 56 -0.93 5.35 17.47
C LEU A 56 -0.43 4.00 16.90
N SER A 57 -0.28 2.99 17.76
CA SER A 57 0.09 1.63 17.33
C SER A 57 -1.01 0.97 16.49
N ASP A 58 -2.28 1.16 16.86
CA ASP A 58 -3.42 0.64 16.09
C ASP A 58 -3.46 1.31 14.71
N ILE A 59 -3.34 2.63 14.67
CA ILE A 59 -3.32 3.41 13.41
C ILE A 59 -2.17 2.97 12.51
N LYS A 60 -0.94 2.82 13.04
CA LYS A 60 0.21 2.35 12.26
C LYS A 60 0.02 0.94 11.69
N LYS A 61 -0.66 0.05 12.42
CA LYS A 61 -1.00 -1.28 11.88
C LYS A 61 -1.97 -1.18 10.70
N GLU A 62 -2.98 -0.32 10.80
CA GLU A 62 -3.91 -0.06 9.70
C GLU A 62 -3.19 0.55 8.50
N MET A 63 -2.39 1.58 8.71
CA MET A 63 -1.58 2.22 7.66
C MET A 63 -0.64 1.25 6.95
N TYR A 64 -0.04 0.29 7.66
CA TYR A 64 0.81 -0.73 7.05
C TYR A 64 0.01 -1.68 6.14
N ASN A 65 -1.25 -1.92 6.41
CA ASN A 65 -2.05 -2.93 5.71
C ASN A 65 -2.76 -2.43 4.45
N VAL A 66 -2.72 -1.13 4.16
CA VAL A 66 -3.21 -0.50 2.92
C VAL A 66 -2.06 -0.18 1.97
N GLY A 67 -2.37 0.25 0.74
CA GLY A 67 -1.39 0.59 -0.29
C GLY A 67 -1.20 -0.51 -1.32
N GLY A 68 -0.01 -1.08 -1.48
CA GLY A 68 0.26 -2.13 -2.46
C GLY A 68 1.33 -3.12 -2.02
N SER A 69 1.31 -4.30 -2.62
CA SER A 69 2.37 -5.31 -2.53
C SER A 69 2.95 -5.59 -3.90
N PHE A 70 4.27 -5.58 -4.01
CA PHE A 70 5.00 -6.02 -5.20
C PHE A 70 5.85 -7.24 -4.86
N PHE A 71 5.68 -8.33 -5.60
CA PHE A 71 6.43 -9.55 -5.32
C PHE A 71 6.57 -10.47 -6.52
N LYS A 72 7.69 -11.18 -6.56
CA LYS A 72 8.01 -12.17 -7.57
C LYS A 72 7.29 -13.48 -7.32
N ILE A 73 6.78 -14.09 -8.40
CA ILE A 73 6.19 -15.42 -8.38
C ILE A 73 6.92 -16.35 -9.33
N LYS A 74 7.01 -17.62 -8.96
CA LYS A 74 7.58 -18.70 -9.75
C LYS A 74 6.65 -19.90 -9.82
N ARG A 75 6.57 -20.51 -11.00
CA ARG A 75 5.83 -21.73 -11.23
C ARG A 75 6.72 -22.96 -10.99
N LYS A 76 6.36 -23.79 -10.00
CA LYS A 76 7.03 -25.05 -9.68
C LYS A 76 6.00 -26.18 -9.67
N ARG A 77 6.25 -27.27 -10.41
CA ARG A 77 5.34 -28.44 -10.49
C ARG A 77 3.90 -28.04 -10.80
N GLY A 78 3.72 -27.14 -11.75
CA GLY A 78 2.40 -26.66 -12.18
C GLY A 78 1.74 -25.60 -11.29
N LYS A 79 2.24 -25.33 -10.09
CA LYS A 79 1.67 -24.38 -9.12
C LYS A 79 2.52 -23.11 -9.04
N TRP A 80 1.87 -21.98 -8.96
CA TRP A 80 2.51 -20.68 -8.70
C TRP A 80 2.78 -20.51 -7.20
N ASN A 81 3.97 -20.03 -6.86
CA ASN A 81 4.41 -19.77 -5.50
C ASN A 81 5.16 -18.44 -5.46
N ILE A 82 5.16 -17.78 -4.31
CA ILE A 82 5.99 -16.59 -4.11
C ILE A 82 7.46 -17.01 -4.06
N ASP A 83 8.30 -16.22 -4.71
CA ASP A 83 9.75 -16.33 -4.56
C ASP A 83 10.21 -15.43 -3.42
N LEU A 84 10.19 -15.94 -2.20
CA LEU A 84 10.59 -15.20 -1.00
C LEU A 84 12.05 -14.74 -1.01
N SER A 85 12.88 -15.28 -1.91
CA SER A 85 14.29 -14.90 -2.05
C SER A 85 14.53 -13.71 -3.00
N ALA A 86 13.48 -13.23 -3.67
CA ALA A 86 13.60 -12.11 -4.58
C ALA A 86 13.78 -10.79 -3.80
N ASN A 87 14.82 -10.05 -4.14
CA ASN A 87 15.17 -8.79 -3.47
C ASN A 87 14.17 -7.66 -3.76
N ASP A 88 13.40 -7.80 -4.84
CA ASP A 88 12.41 -6.80 -5.28
C ASP A 88 11.07 -6.90 -4.53
N ASN A 89 10.90 -7.93 -3.72
CA ASN A 89 9.66 -8.12 -2.97
C ASN A 89 9.54 -7.07 -1.86
N GLN A 90 8.50 -6.26 -1.92
CA GLN A 90 8.31 -5.17 -0.95
C GLN A 90 6.85 -4.74 -0.81
N ARG A 91 6.57 -4.09 0.31
CA ARG A 91 5.34 -3.34 0.57
C ARG A 91 5.50 -1.88 0.17
N PHE A 92 4.40 -1.29 -0.28
CA PHE A 92 4.19 0.15 -0.40
C PHE A 92 2.94 0.47 0.42
N SER A 93 3.09 1.15 1.53
CA SER A 93 2.03 1.33 2.52
C SER A 93 1.83 2.81 2.84
N ALA A 94 0.78 3.14 3.57
CA ALA A 94 0.56 4.51 4.04
C ALA A 94 1.62 4.99 5.07
N LEU A 95 2.62 4.18 5.40
CA LEU A 95 3.77 4.56 6.23
C LEU A 95 5.00 4.95 5.41
N ASP A 96 5.00 4.67 4.11
CA ASP A 96 6.19 4.83 3.28
C ASP A 96 6.39 6.27 2.85
N LYS A 97 7.65 6.64 2.70
CA LYS A 97 8.06 7.95 2.23
C LYS A 97 8.31 7.89 0.73
N ILE A 98 7.52 8.65 -0.03
CA ILE A 98 7.61 8.76 -1.48
C ILE A 98 8.39 10.04 -1.80
N TYR A 99 9.46 9.92 -2.57
CA TYR A 99 10.26 11.05 -3.03
C TYR A 99 9.74 11.54 -4.37
N PHE A 100 9.59 12.85 -4.50
CA PHE A 100 9.28 13.46 -5.79
C PHE A 100 10.51 13.44 -6.69
N ASP A 101 10.27 13.30 -7.99
CA ASP A 101 11.34 13.25 -8.98
C ASP A 101 11.93 14.64 -9.25
N ASN A 102 13.23 14.70 -9.60
CA ASN A 102 13.92 15.84 -10.20
C ASN A 102 13.68 17.19 -9.51
N ASP A 103 14.00 17.33 -8.24
CA ASP A 103 13.90 18.60 -7.50
C ASP A 103 12.50 19.23 -7.42
N ILE A 104 11.46 18.50 -7.82
CA ILE A 104 10.08 18.95 -7.66
C ILE A 104 9.77 19.09 -6.16
N THR A 105 9.16 20.21 -5.81
CA THR A 105 8.61 20.44 -4.48
C THR A 105 7.11 20.72 -4.57
N ILE A 106 6.33 20.09 -3.68
CA ILE A 106 4.92 20.39 -3.51
C ILE A 106 4.78 21.00 -2.11
N GLU A 107 4.29 22.23 -2.05
CA GLU A 107 4.18 23.02 -0.82
C GLU A 107 5.47 23.03 0.04
N GLY A 108 6.62 23.12 -0.61
CA GLY A 108 7.94 23.16 0.03
C GLY A 108 8.46 21.80 0.51
N SER A 109 7.72 20.70 0.30
CA SER A 109 8.19 19.34 0.59
C SER A 109 8.73 18.67 -0.68
N LYS A 110 9.82 17.92 -0.54
CA LYS A 110 10.35 17.00 -1.57
C LYS A 110 9.78 15.58 -1.47
N THR A 111 8.89 15.35 -0.51
CA THR A 111 8.36 14.01 -0.23
C THR A 111 6.89 14.06 0.19
N ALA A 112 6.16 12.99 -0.14
CA ALA A 112 4.87 12.67 0.43
C ALA A 112 4.97 11.41 1.32
N VAL A 113 3.95 11.15 2.11
CA VAL A 113 3.74 9.90 2.84
C VAL A 113 2.51 9.23 2.22
N GLY A 114 2.64 7.99 1.84
CA GLY A 114 1.60 7.21 1.19
C GLY A 114 2.17 5.87 0.74
N THR A 115 1.40 5.09 0.11
CA THR A 115 0.08 5.29 -0.54
C THR A 115 -1.04 4.62 0.24
N LEU A 116 -2.27 5.06 0.07
CA LEU A 116 -3.44 4.49 0.76
C LEU A 116 -4.66 4.45 -0.16
N ALA A 117 -5.67 3.67 0.23
CA ALA A 117 -6.92 3.51 -0.52
C ALA A 117 -6.71 3.17 -2.01
N ASN A 118 -5.68 2.37 -2.32
CA ASN A 118 -5.36 1.96 -3.69
C ASN A 118 -6.41 0.98 -4.20
N CYS A 119 -7.25 1.44 -5.14
CA CYS A 119 -8.36 0.70 -5.71
C CYS A 119 -8.00 0.24 -7.13
N SER A 120 -8.23 1.06 -8.14
CA SER A 120 -7.94 0.70 -9.52
C SER A 120 -6.44 0.77 -9.86
N GLY A 121 -6.06 0.16 -10.97
CA GLY A 121 -4.69 0.20 -11.45
C GLY A 121 -4.54 -0.35 -12.86
N HIS A 122 -3.34 -0.20 -13.42
CA HIS A 122 -2.98 -0.75 -14.74
C HIS A 122 -1.48 -1.00 -14.85
N ILE A 123 -1.09 -1.92 -15.74
CA ILE A 123 0.30 -2.13 -16.13
C ILE A 123 0.51 -1.40 -17.47
N THR A 124 1.46 -0.47 -17.52
CA THR A 124 1.81 0.24 -18.75
C THR A 124 2.49 -0.69 -19.76
N PRO A 125 2.52 -0.32 -21.05
CA PRO A 125 3.23 -1.09 -22.06
C PRO A 125 4.73 -1.30 -21.78
N TRP A 126 5.33 -0.46 -20.96
CA TRP A 126 6.74 -0.55 -20.54
C TRP A 126 6.92 -1.16 -19.15
N ASN A 127 5.90 -1.86 -18.63
CA ASN A 127 5.91 -2.60 -17.37
C ASN A 127 6.04 -1.74 -16.08
N THR A 128 5.57 -0.50 -16.10
CA THR A 128 5.35 0.30 -14.89
C THR A 128 3.94 0.07 -14.37
N VAL A 129 3.80 -0.03 -13.07
CA VAL A 129 2.49 -0.09 -12.41
C VAL A 129 1.97 1.33 -12.21
N LEU A 130 0.74 1.58 -12.64
CA LEU A 130 -0.06 2.74 -12.24
C LEU A 130 -1.11 2.24 -11.25
N THR A 131 -1.25 2.95 -10.15
CA THR A 131 -2.27 2.68 -9.13
C THR A 131 -2.91 3.99 -8.70
N CYS A 132 -4.21 3.96 -8.42
CA CYS A 132 -5.00 5.13 -8.10
C CYS A 132 -5.55 5.01 -6.69
N GLU A 133 -5.36 6.03 -5.89
CA GLU A 133 -6.03 6.19 -4.61
C GLU A 133 -7.49 6.60 -4.84
N GLU A 134 -8.41 5.98 -4.09
CA GLU A 134 -9.84 6.29 -4.10
C GLU A 134 -10.29 6.57 -2.67
N ASN A 135 -11.32 7.41 -2.51
CA ASN A 135 -11.89 7.74 -1.19
C ASN A 135 -10.85 8.21 -0.15
N TYR A 136 -9.74 8.81 -0.62
CA TYR A 136 -8.65 9.27 0.24
C TYR A 136 -9.12 10.37 1.22
N ASP A 137 -10.17 11.10 0.87
CA ASP A 137 -10.80 12.12 1.69
C ASP A 137 -11.24 11.59 3.06
N MET A 138 -11.61 10.31 3.13
CA MET A 138 -11.93 9.65 4.39
C MET A 138 -10.74 9.53 5.34
N PHE A 139 -9.52 9.55 4.83
CA PHE A 139 -8.27 9.42 5.59
C PHE A 139 -7.49 10.73 5.69
N TYR A 140 -7.91 11.74 4.91
CA TYR A 140 -7.23 13.02 4.82
C TYR A 140 -7.79 14.01 5.83
N GLY A 141 -6.88 14.61 6.59
CA GLY A 141 -7.20 15.74 7.46
C GLY A 141 -6.16 16.84 7.29
N GLU A 142 -6.59 18.08 7.19
CA GLU A 142 -5.69 19.21 6.98
C GLU A 142 -5.59 20.08 8.22
N ARG A 143 -4.35 20.47 8.55
CA ARG A 143 -4.05 21.42 9.62
C ARG A 143 -3.31 22.63 9.08
N ASN A 144 -3.65 23.79 9.60
CA ASN A 144 -2.88 24.99 9.35
C ASN A 144 -1.45 24.82 9.89
N ARG A 145 -0.45 25.01 9.02
CA ARG A 145 0.97 24.84 9.38
C ARG A 145 1.49 25.84 10.40
N LYS A 146 0.85 27.03 10.51
CA LYS A 146 1.30 28.10 11.41
C LYS A 146 0.82 27.92 12.86
N ASP A 147 -0.43 27.49 13.04
CA ASP A 147 -1.05 27.41 14.36
C ASP A 147 -1.58 26.03 14.73
N GLY A 148 -1.44 25.05 13.84
CA GLY A 148 -1.87 23.66 14.05
C GLY A 148 -3.39 23.44 14.09
N LYS A 149 -4.18 24.48 13.83
CA LYS A 149 -5.65 24.35 13.84
C LYS A 149 -6.13 23.47 12.71
N ILE A 150 -7.14 22.67 12.99
CA ILE A 150 -7.78 21.81 11.99
C ILE A 150 -8.53 22.71 10.99
N ILE A 151 -8.19 22.59 9.70
CA ILE A 151 -8.91 23.22 8.59
C ILE A 151 -9.99 22.28 8.07
N TYR A 152 -9.61 21.02 7.82
CA TYR A 152 -10.52 19.94 7.43
C TYR A 152 -10.33 18.76 8.36
N PRO A 153 -11.35 18.34 9.11
CA PRO A 153 -11.29 17.12 9.91
C PRO A 153 -11.34 15.90 8.99
N SER A 154 -10.57 14.88 9.34
CA SER A 154 -10.71 13.57 8.70
C SER A 154 -12.01 12.90 9.18
N TYR A 155 -12.83 12.41 8.25
CA TYR A 155 -14.13 11.80 8.56
C TYR A 155 -14.04 10.38 9.12
N THR A 156 -12.94 9.69 8.88
CA THR A 156 -12.81 8.27 9.24
C THR A 156 -11.85 7.99 10.36
N LEU A 157 -11.06 8.96 10.72
CA LEU A 157 -10.23 8.89 11.92
C LEU A 157 -10.94 9.42 13.15
N GLY A 158 -12.22 9.72 12.98
CA GLY A 158 -13.17 9.98 14.04
C GLY A 158 -13.68 8.71 14.66
#